data_1c328b2231d7041cf544cd1af2474ccb
#
_entry.id   1c328b2231d7041cf544cd1af2474ccb
#
_cell.length_a   1.000
_cell.length_b   1.000
_cell.length_c   1.000
_cell.angle_alpha   90.00
_cell.angle_beta   90.00
_cell.angle_gamma   90.00
#
_symmetry.space_group_name_H-M   'P 1'
#
loop_
_entity.id
_entity.type
_entity.pdbx_description
1 polymer ?
#
loop_
_entity_poly.entity_id
_entity_poly.type
_entity_poly.pdbx_seq_one_letter_code
_entity_poly.pdbx_strand_id
1 'polypeptide(L)'
;EQQMARQDTIKKESAQDESSVETIEVVPDRKKAEGKDYLFPPASLLIKEEQGHSSGQQQYLQETAQKLYETLKSFGVNVTITDISCGPSVTRYEMFPEQGTKVSKILSLTDDIKLYLAASDIRIEAPIPGKAAIGIEIPNKHNQTVHFRDLIESQTFKTFKSKLAFAVGKDIGGKTVV
;
A
#
# COMPACT_ATOMS: atom_id res chain seq x y z
N GLU A 1 -22.56 -19.81 61.28
CA GLU A 1 -22.15 -18.61 62.05
C GLU A 1 -20.79 -18.03 61.64
N GLN A 2 -19.94 -18.78 61.00
CA GLN A 2 -18.60 -18.26 60.60
C GLN A 2 -18.57 -17.58 59.20
N GLN A 3 -19.64 -17.62 58.42
CA GLN A 3 -19.72 -16.97 57.09
C GLN A 3 -20.34 -15.57 57.11
N MET A 4 -21.05 -15.20 58.16
CA MET A 4 -21.63 -13.85 58.31
C MET A 4 -20.64 -12.81 58.86
N ALA A 5 -19.60 -13.24 59.60
CA ALA A 5 -18.60 -12.34 60.17
C ALA A 5 -17.54 -11.84 59.15
N ARG A 6 -17.46 -12.43 57.95
CA ARG A 6 -16.51 -12.01 56.92
C ARG A 6 -17.05 -10.98 55.92
N GLN A 7 -18.33 -10.76 55.88
CA GLN A 7 -18.96 -9.76 55.01
C GLN A 7 -19.01 -8.35 55.61
N ASP A 8 -18.97 -8.24 56.93
CA ASP A 8 -18.99 -6.93 57.60
C ASP A 8 -17.63 -6.26 57.71
N THR A 9 -16.53 -7.01 57.54
CA THR A 9 -15.18 -6.46 57.59
C THR A 9 -14.75 -5.86 56.24
N ILE A 10 -15.33 -6.33 55.13
CA ILE A 10 -15.01 -5.82 53.76
C ILE A 10 -15.79 -4.52 53.44
N LYS A 11 -16.86 -4.24 54.22
CA LYS A 11 -17.67 -3.03 54.03
C LYS A 11 -17.20 -1.81 54.82
N LYS A 12 -16.18 -1.96 55.65
CA LYS A 12 -15.62 -0.87 56.45
C LYS A 12 -14.27 -0.33 55.98
N GLU A 13 -13.62 -1.01 55.01
CA GLU A 13 -12.35 -0.54 54.44
C GLU A 13 -12.50 0.20 53.11
N SER A 14 -13.72 0.34 52.56
CA SER A 14 -13.96 1.07 51.31
C SER A 14 -14.50 2.50 51.50
N ALA A 15 -14.41 3.06 52.70
CA ALA A 15 -14.98 4.38 53.00
C ALA A 15 -13.95 5.39 53.58
N GLN A 16 -12.68 5.31 53.17
CA GLN A 16 -11.66 6.34 53.51
C GLN A 16 -10.57 6.35 52.48
N ASP A 17 -10.86 6.80 51.28
CA ASP A 17 -9.88 7.42 50.37
C ASP A 17 -10.62 8.27 49.33
N GLU A 18 -11.41 9.21 49.77
CA GLU A 18 -11.90 10.33 48.97
C GLU A 18 -11.21 11.59 49.46
N SER A 19 -9.98 11.79 49.07
CA SER A 19 -9.42 13.16 49.07
C SER A 19 -8.26 13.30 48.11
N SER A 20 -8.45 14.17 47.20
CA SER A 20 -7.56 14.76 46.22
C SER A 20 -7.72 14.22 44.79
N VAL A 21 -8.91 14.36 44.24
CA VAL A 21 -9.01 14.64 42.81
C VAL A 21 -8.55 16.09 42.65
N GLU A 22 -7.28 16.30 42.32
CA GLU A 22 -6.84 17.59 41.80
C GLU A 22 -7.70 17.92 40.59
N THR A 23 -8.59 18.88 40.78
CA THR A 23 -9.34 19.49 39.69
C THR A 23 -8.32 20.09 38.77
N ILE A 24 -8.07 19.41 37.65
CA ILE A 24 -7.29 19.99 36.56
C ILE A 24 -8.09 21.24 36.14
N GLU A 25 -7.63 22.40 36.59
CA GLU A 25 -8.12 23.67 36.08
C GLU A 25 -7.99 23.62 34.58
N VAL A 26 -9.13 23.50 33.90
CA VAL A 26 -9.22 23.67 32.45
C VAL A 26 -8.68 25.07 32.18
N VAL A 27 -7.50 25.10 31.61
CA VAL A 27 -6.83 26.35 31.20
C VAL A 27 -7.86 27.17 30.45
N PRO A 28 -8.18 28.41 30.92
CA PRO A 28 -9.21 29.20 30.32
C PRO A 28 -8.81 29.55 28.89
N ASP A 29 -9.72 29.21 28.00
CA ASP A 29 -10.01 29.88 26.75
C ASP A 29 -8.82 30.62 26.13
N ARG A 30 -8.06 29.92 25.30
CA ARG A 30 -7.18 30.62 24.35
C ARG A 30 -8.08 31.59 23.60
N LYS A 31 -8.03 32.86 23.96
CA LYS A 31 -8.63 33.96 23.21
C LYS A 31 -8.52 33.62 21.74
N LYS A 32 -9.65 33.44 21.06
CA LYS A 32 -9.70 33.30 19.60
C LYS A 32 -8.83 34.45 19.07
N ALA A 33 -7.63 34.15 18.61
CA ALA A 33 -6.83 35.08 17.87
C ALA A 33 -7.70 35.47 16.68
N GLU A 34 -8.11 36.71 16.64
CA GLU A 34 -8.90 37.29 15.56
C GLU A 34 -8.23 36.89 14.24
N GLY A 35 -9.00 36.20 13.40
CA GLY A 35 -8.64 35.52 12.18
C GLY A 35 -7.64 36.28 11.31
N LYS A 36 -6.39 35.90 11.46
CA LYS A 36 -5.50 35.91 10.29
C LYS A 36 -5.82 34.61 9.59
N ASP A 37 -6.43 34.68 8.42
CA ASP A 37 -6.67 33.53 7.58
C ASP A 37 -5.38 32.69 7.48
N TYR A 38 -5.42 31.45 7.99
CA TYR A 38 -4.24 30.58 7.95
C TYR A 38 -3.91 30.27 6.49
N LEU A 39 -2.75 30.75 6.05
CA LEU A 39 -2.24 30.43 4.71
C LEU A 39 -1.50 29.09 4.78
N PHE A 40 -2.04 28.09 4.09
CA PHE A 40 -1.36 26.81 3.94
C PHE A 40 -0.02 26.99 3.22
N PRO A 41 1.03 26.23 3.63
CA PRO A 41 2.29 26.22 2.89
C PRO A 41 2.03 25.84 1.41
N PRO A 42 2.59 26.58 0.45
CA PRO A 42 2.39 26.26 -0.96
C PRO A 42 3.09 24.94 -1.32
N ALA A 43 2.47 24.15 -2.20
CA ALA A 43 3.04 22.88 -2.66
C ALA A 43 4.39 23.07 -3.40
N SER A 44 4.72 24.28 -3.84
CA SER A 44 6.01 24.62 -4.45
C SER A 44 7.21 24.46 -3.52
N LEU A 45 7.02 24.41 -2.21
CA LEU A 45 8.08 24.09 -1.24
C LEU A 45 8.50 22.62 -1.26
N LEU A 46 7.70 21.76 -1.86
CA LEU A 46 7.98 20.34 -1.98
C LEU A 46 8.68 20.04 -3.33
N ILE A 47 9.61 19.12 -3.29
CA ILE A 47 10.29 18.62 -4.49
C ILE A 47 9.27 17.98 -5.43
N LYS A 48 9.31 18.35 -6.70
CA LYS A 48 8.52 17.72 -7.75
C LYS A 48 9.38 16.72 -8.50
N GLU A 49 8.81 15.56 -8.86
CA GLU A 49 9.47 14.63 -9.75
C GLU A 49 9.68 15.29 -11.12
N GLU A 50 10.91 15.32 -11.60
CA GLU A 50 11.18 15.61 -12.99
C GLU A 50 10.74 14.39 -13.81
N GLN A 51 9.67 14.53 -14.58
CA GLN A 51 9.09 13.46 -15.40
C GLN A 51 10.09 13.01 -16.49
N GLY A 52 11.04 12.19 -16.09
CA GLY A 52 11.92 11.47 -16.98
C GLY A 52 11.38 10.05 -17.23
N HIS A 53 10.26 9.91 -17.94
CA HIS A 53 9.93 8.62 -18.53
C HIS A 53 10.96 8.35 -19.63
N SER A 54 12.05 7.69 -19.27
CA SER A 54 13.06 7.31 -20.24
C SER A 54 12.44 6.27 -21.19
N SER A 55 12.58 6.48 -22.49
CA SER A 55 12.23 5.50 -23.54
C SER A 55 12.81 4.10 -23.23
N GLY A 56 13.92 4.05 -22.51
CA GLY A 56 14.53 2.81 -22.02
C GLY A 56 13.70 2.03 -21.00
N GLN A 57 12.85 2.68 -20.19
CA GLN A 57 11.99 1.96 -19.25
C GLN A 57 10.90 1.16 -19.97
N GLN A 58 10.28 1.75 -20.97
CA GLN A 58 9.23 1.10 -21.75
C GLN A 58 9.76 -0.10 -22.53
N GLN A 59 10.94 0.03 -23.11
CA GLN A 59 11.62 -1.08 -23.78
C GLN A 59 11.94 -2.21 -22.80
N TYR A 60 12.49 -1.89 -21.63
CA TYR A 60 12.77 -2.89 -20.59
C TYR A 60 11.51 -3.65 -20.12
N LEU A 61 10.37 -2.97 -19.97
CA LEU A 61 9.12 -3.61 -19.61
C LEU A 61 8.66 -4.61 -20.67
N GLN A 62 8.80 -4.27 -21.96
CA GLN A 62 8.45 -5.16 -23.07
C GLN A 62 9.41 -6.34 -23.17
N GLU A 63 10.72 -6.13 -23.03
CA GLU A 63 11.71 -7.20 -23.03
C GLU A 63 11.48 -8.20 -21.90
N THR A 64 11.13 -7.69 -20.71
CA THR A 64 10.81 -8.56 -19.57
C THR A 64 9.50 -9.34 -19.78
N ALA A 65 8.49 -8.71 -20.35
CA ALA A 65 7.26 -9.38 -20.75
C ALA A 65 7.50 -10.51 -21.75
N GLN A 66 8.33 -10.24 -22.76
CA GLN A 66 8.68 -11.24 -23.77
C GLN A 66 9.44 -12.42 -23.15
N LYS A 67 10.43 -12.16 -22.29
CA LYS A 67 11.17 -13.23 -21.58
C LYS A 67 10.24 -14.07 -20.71
N LEU A 68 9.31 -13.42 -19.98
CA LEU A 68 8.34 -14.10 -19.15
C LEU A 68 7.43 -15.02 -19.97
N TYR A 69 6.94 -14.53 -21.11
CA TYR A 69 6.13 -15.30 -22.04
C TYR A 69 6.90 -16.53 -22.59
N GLU A 70 8.14 -16.32 -23.06
CA GLU A 70 8.99 -17.38 -23.59
C GLU A 70 9.32 -18.43 -22.52
N THR A 71 9.60 -18.00 -21.30
CA THR A 71 9.86 -18.88 -20.17
C THR A 71 8.65 -19.79 -19.89
N LEU A 72 7.46 -19.20 -19.72
CA LEU A 72 6.24 -19.96 -19.49
C LEU A 72 5.94 -20.92 -20.63
N LYS A 73 6.10 -20.48 -21.87
CA LYS A 73 5.92 -21.30 -23.08
C LYS A 73 6.88 -22.49 -23.13
N SER A 74 8.15 -22.31 -22.74
CA SER A 74 9.13 -23.41 -22.69
C SER A 74 8.77 -24.52 -21.72
N PHE A 75 8.06 -24.16 -20.63
CA PHE A 75 7.48 -25.14 -19.68
C PHE A 75 6.11 -25.68 -20.09
N GLY A 76 5.68 -25.39 -21.32
CA GLY A 76 4.38 -25.83 -21.84
C GLY A 76 3.19 -25.17 -21.14
N VAL A 77 3.34 -23.90 -20.78
CA VAL A 77 2.29 -23.03 -20.23
C VAL A 77 2.05 -21.91 -21.24
N ASN A 78 0.92 -22.00 -21.95
CA ASN A 78 0.53 -20.95 -22.89
C ASN A 78 -0.28 -19.88 -22.13
N VAL A 79 0.12 -18.64 -22.28
CA VAL A 79 -0.52 -17.46 -21.67
C VAL A 79 -0.58 -16.33 -22.67
N THR A 80 -1.53 -15.42 -22.50
CA THR A 80 -1.58 -14.13 -23.22
C THR A 80 -1.39 -13.01 -22.22
N ILE A 81 -0.38 -12.16 -22.41
CA ILE A 81 -0.18 -10.98 -21.56
C ILE A 81 -1.23 -9.95 -21.95
N THR A 82 -2.03 -9.51 -20.99
CA THR A 82 -3.17 -8.60 -21.20
C THR A 82 -2.87 -7.18 -20.74
N ASP A 83 -2.05 -7.01 -19.70
CA ASP A 83 -1.70 -5.70 -19.16
C ASP A 83 -0.34 -5.70 -18.46
N ILE A 84 0.31 -4.55 -18.42
CA ILE A 84 1.56 -4.32 -17.72
C ILE A 84 1.41 -3.05 -16.87
N SER A 85 1.31 -3.23 -15.57
CA SER A 85 1.18 -2.14 -14.59
C SER A 85 2.51 -1.91 -13.90
N CYS A 86 3.17 -0.78 -14.18
CA CYS A 86 4.44 -0.41 -13.59
C CYS A 86 4.23 0.50 -12.38
N GLY A 87 4.53 -0.01 -11.19
CA GLY A 87 4.55 0.75 -9.94
C GLY A 87 5.95 1.24 -9.58
N PRO A 88 6.07 1.91 -8.43
CA PRO A 88 7.36 2.50 -8.01
C PRO A 88 8.43 1.45 -7.68
N SER A 89 8.06 0.30 -7.15
CA SER A 89 9.01 -0.74 -6.70
C SER A 89 8.87 -2.06 -7.44
N VAL A 90 7.68 -2.35 -7.97
CA VAL A 90 7.38 -3.60 -8.68
C VAL A 90 6.61 -3.32 -9.95
N THR A 91 6.77 -4.20 -10.92
CA THR A 91 5.93 -4.23 -12.13
C THR A 91 5.09 -5.48 -12.11
N ARG A 92 3.78 -5.32 -12.29
CA ARG A 92 2.83 -6.42 -12.42
C ARG A 92 2.53 -6.70 -13.88
N TYR A 93 2.73 -7.95 -14.29
CA TYR A 93 2.34 -8.48 -15.59
C TYR A 93 1.06 -9.29 -15.42
N GLU A 94 -0.06 -8.79 -15.96
CA GLU A 94 -1.32 -9.52 -15.96
C GLU A 94 -1.39 -10.42 -17.19
N MET A 95 -1.76 -11.68 -16.97
CA MET A 95 -1.84 -12.64 -18.05
C MET A 95 -3.06 -13.53 -17.91
N PHE A 96 -3.56 -13.95 -19.04
CA PHE A 96 -4.66 -14.90 -19.17
C PHE A 96 -4.12 -16.26 -19.62
N PRO A 97 -4.28 -17.34 -18.82
CA PRO A 97 -3.87 -18.67 -19.24
C PRO A 97 -4.84 -19.22 -20.29
N GLU A 98 -4.33 -19.93 -21.30
CA GLU A 98 -5.17 -20.63 -22.26
C GLU A 98 -5.98 -21.74 -21.60
N GLN A 99 -7.11 -22.10 -22.23
CA GLN A 99 -7.99 -23.15 -21.73
C GLN A 99 -7.24 -24.48 -21.53
N GLY A 100 -7.48 -25.10 -20.39
CA GLY A 100 -6.80 -26.35 -20.02
C GLY A 100 -5.48 -26.16 -19.26
N THR A 101 -4.98 -24.96 -19.13
CA THR A 101 -3.80 -24.65 -18.32
C THR A 101 -4.16 -24.68 -16.83
N LYS A 102 -3.49 -25.56 -16.07
CA LYS A 102 -3.70 -25.63 -14.61
C LYS A 102 -2.94 -24.49 -13.91
N VAL A 103 -3.63 -23.70 -13.11
CA VAL A 103 -3.03 -22.61 -12.32
C VAL A 103 -1.93 -23.12 -11.40
N SER A 104 -2.11 -24.30 -10.79
CA SER A 104 -1.09 -24.94 -9.94
C SER A 104 0.23 -25.21 -10.67
N LYS A 105 0.20 -25.48 -11.98
CA LYS A 105 1.41 -25.61 -12.79
C LYS A 105 2.18 -24.30 -12.86
N ILE A 106 1.49 -23.15 -13.03
CA ILE A 106 2.12 -21.85 -13.07
C ILE A 106 2.74 -21.51 -11.71
N LEU A 107 2.02 -21.80 -10.63
CA LEU A 107 2.53 -21.56 -9.26
C LEU A 107 3.77 -22.40 -8.96
N SER A 108 3.84 -23.66 -9.46
CA SER A 108 5.02 -24.53 -9.26
C SER A 108 6.25 -24.07 -10.02
N LEU A 109 6.12 -23.21 -11.04
CA LEU A 109 7.22 -22.65 -11.82
C LEU A 109 7.81 -21.37 -11.23
N THR A 110 7.40 -20.95 -10.04
CA THR A 110 7.84 -19.69 -9.43
C THR A 110 9.36 -19.58 -9.38
N ASP A 111 10.06 -20.62 -8.92
CA ASP A 111 11.51 -20.60 -8.79
C ASP A 111 12.22 -20.64 -10.15
N ASP A 112 11.65 -21.37 -11.12
CA ASP A 112 12.17 -21.41 -12.49
C ASP A 112 12.05 -20.05 -13.16
N ILE A 113 10.90 -19.40 -13.06
CA ILE A 113 10.66 -18.05 -13.60
C ILE A 113 11.63 -17.05 -12.96
N LYS A 114 11.81 -17.13 -11.65
CA LYS A 114 12.74 -16.28 -10.89
C LYS A 114 14.17 -16.44 -11.40
N LEU A 115 14.61 -17.67 -11.65
CA LEU A 115 15.93 -17.97 -12.20
C LEU A 115 16.12 -17.38 -13.62
N TYR A 116 15.17 -17.65 -14.52
CA TYR A 116 15.25 -17.22 -15.92
C TYR A 116 15.19 -15.69 -16.08
N LEU A 117 14.44 -15.01 -15.22
CA LEU A 117 14.35 -13.55 -15.20
C LEU A 117 15.50 -12.90 -14.43
N ALA A 118 16.35 -13.69 -13.75
CA ALA A 118 17.37 -13.21 -12.81
C ALA A 118 16.79 -12.22 -11.78
N ALA A 119 15.56 -12.47 -11.33
CA ALA A 119 14.88 -11.64 -10.35
C ALA A 119 15.22 -12.09 -8.92
N SER A 120 15.39 -11.15 -8.01
CA SER A 120 15.67 -11.44 -6.60
C SER A 120 14.50 -12.14 -5.92
N ASP A 121 13.28 -11.74 -6.29
CA ASP A 121 12.03 -12.35 -5.85
C ASP A 121 10.93 -12.12 -6.88
N ILE A 122 9.89 -12.96 -6.89
CA ILE A 122 8.67 -12.77 -7.66
C ILE A 122 7.47 -13.18 -6.81
N ARG A 123 6.34 -12.53 -7.05
CA ARG A 123 5.07 -12.91 -6.43
C ARG A 123 4.06 -13.24 -7.52
N ILE A 124 3.44 -14.42 -7.40
CA ILE A 124 2.38 -14.83 -8.31
C ILE A 124 1.04 -14.77 -7.56
N GLU A 125 0.12 -13.98 -8.08
CA GLU A 125 -1.25 -13.85 -7.59
C GLU A 125 -2.21 -14.53 -8.58
N ALA A 126 -2.81 -15.63 -8.16
CA ALA A 126 -3.63 -16.45 -9.05
C ALA A 126 -4.85 -17.04 -8.32
N PRO A 127 -6.07 -16.55 -8.59
CA PRO A 127 -6.40 -15.45 -9.52
C PRO A 127 -6.15 -14.05 -8.91
N ILE A 128 -6.08 -13.05 -9.76
CA ILE A 128 -6.15 -11.64 -9.31
C ILE A 128 -7.55 -11.38 -8.75
N PRO A 129 -7.71 -10.75 -7.57
CA PRO A 129 -9.02 -10.44 -7.01
C PRO A 129 -9.90 -9.66 -8.00
N GLY A 130 -11.09 -10.21 -8.27
CA GLY A 130 -12.05 -9.61 -9.19
C GLY A 130 -11.76 -9.81 -10.68
N LYS A 131 -10.69 -10.51 -11.07
CA LYS A 131 -10.33 -10.79 -12.48
C LYS A 131 -10.04 -12.29 -12.67
N ALA A 132 -10.46 -12.84 -13.81
CA ALA A 132 -10.08 -14.19 -14.21
C ALA A 132 -8.68 -14.24 -14.87
N ALA A 133 -7.71 -13.58 -14.24
CA ALA A 133 -6.34 -13.43 -14.74
C ALA A 133 -5.33 -13.76 -13.65
N ILE A 134 -4.09 -13.96 -14.06
CA ILE A 134 -2.95 -14.21 -13.17
C ILE A 134 -2.04 -12.99 -13.22
N GLY A 135 -1.60 -12.52 -12.07
CA GLY A 135 -0.62 -11.44 -11.94
C GLY A 135 0.74 -12.00 -11.53
N ILE A 136 1.79 -11.64 -12.25
CA ILE A 136 3.17 -11.90 -11.84
C ILE A 136 3.83 -10.55 -11.54
N GLU A 137 4.23 -10.36 -10.29
CA GLU A 137 4.91 -9.16 -9.81
C GLU A 137 6.41 -9.41 -9.78
N ILE A 138 7.13 -8.54 -10.46
CA ILE A 138 8.60 -8.60 -10.60
C ILE A 138 9.17 -7.30 -10.04
N PRO A 139 10.16 -7.33 -9.12
CA PRO A 139 10.82 -6.15 -8.62
C PRO A 139 11.47 -5.34 -9.76
N ASN A 140 11.32 -4.03 -9.69
CA ASN A 140 11.98 -3.12 -10.64
C ASN A 140 13.49 -3.13 -10.38
N LYS A 141 14.30 -3.00 -11.46
CA LYS A 141 15.76 -2.84 -11.31
C LYS A 141 16.12 -1.56 -10.53
N HIS A 142 15.36 -0.51 -10.75
CA HIS A 142 15.51 0.77 -10.07
C HIS A 142 14.17 1.17 -9.47
N ASN A 143 14.16 1.34 -8.17
CA ASN A 143 12.97 1.85 -7.48
C ASN A 143 12.79 3.33 -7.78
N GLN A 144 11.56 3.74 -8.06
CA GLN A 144 11.20 5.14 -8.23
C GLN A 144 10.89 5.75 -6.87
N THR A 145 11.47 6.91 -6.60
CA THR A 145 11.11 7.68 -5.40
C THR A 145 9.71 8.24 -5.55
N VAL A 146 8.85 8.02 -4.56
CA VAL A 146 7.52 8.60 -4.53
C VAL A 146 7.59 9.94 -3.82
N HIS A 147 7.47 11.04 -4.57
CA HIS A 147 7.49 12.38 -4.02
C HIS A 147 6.14 12.75 -3.39
N PHE A 148 6.17 13.30 -2.19
CA PHE A 148 4.97 13.68 -1.46
C PHE A 148 4.12 14.71 -2.22
N ARG A 149 4.77 15.61 -2.96
CA ARG A 149 4.09 16.58 -3.81
C ARG A 149 3.16 15.92 -4.83
N ASP A 150 3.61 14.86 -5.49
CA ASP A 150 2.82 14.16 -6.52
C ASP A 150 1.58 13.49 -5.91
N LEU A 151 1.69 13.04 -4.65
CA LEU A 151 0.57 12.46 -3.93
C LEU A 151 -0.51 13.51 -3.62
N ILE A 152 -0.12 14.66 -3.05
CA ILE A 152 -1.07 15.71 -2.68
C ILE A 152 -1.63 16.47 -3.90
N GLU A 153 -0.86 16.55 -5.00
CA GLU A 153 -1.32 17.13 -6.26
C GLU A 153 -2.20 16.16 -7.08
N SER A 154 -2.25 14.85 -6.70
CA SER A 154 -3.05 13.85 -7.40
C SER A 154 -4.54 14.17 -7.33
N GLN A 155 -5.27 13.76 -8.39
CA GLN A 155 -6.72 13.93 -8.43
C GLN A 155 -7.42 13.17 -7.30
N THR A 156 -6.92 11.98 -6.96
CA THR A 156 -7.45 11.16 -5.87
C THR A 156 -7.43 11.90 -4.53
N PHE A 157 -6.31 12.56 -4.20
CA PHE A 157 -6.19 13.32 -2.96
C PHE A 157 -7.06 14.58 -2.99
N LYS A 158 -7.04 15.35 -4.09
CA LYS A 158 -7.81 16.60 -4.22
C LYS A 158 -9.32 16.41 -4.13
N THR A 159 -9.83 15.27 -4.60
CA THR A 159 -11.27 14.96 -4.57
C THR A 159 -11.71 14.25 -3.30
N PHE A 160 -10.78 13.93 -2.40
CA PHE A 160 -11.11 13.23 -1.17
C PHE A 160 -11.91 14.12 -0.21
N LYS A 161 -13.06 13.62 0.26
CA LYS A 161 -14.04 14.44 1.00
C LYS A 161 -13.66 14.70 2.46
N SER A 162 -12.82 13.89 3.06
CA SER A 162 -12.47 14.03 4.47
C SER A 162 -11.40 15.09 4.70
N LYS A 163 -11.60 15.94 5.69
CA LYS A 163 -10.58 16.91 6.15
C LYS A 163 -9.41 16.25 6.89
N LEU A 164 -9.54 15.00 7.27
CA LEU A 164 -8.51 14.19 7.93
C LEU A 164 -7.76 13.28 6.94
N ALA A 165 -7.90 13.52 5.64
CA ALA A 165 -7.20 12.77 4.61
C ALA A 165 -5.68 12.98 4.73
N PHE A 166 -4.93 11.89 4.57
CA PHE A 166 -3.49 11.95 4.40
C PHE A 166 -3.06 11.02 3.26
N ALA A 167 -2.03 11.44 2.52
CA ALA A 167 -1.51 10.64 1.42
C ALA A 167 -0.57 9.55 1.97
N VAL A 168 -0.93 8.29 1.76
CA VAL A 168 -0.16 7.12 2.22
C VAL A 168 1.01 6.81 1.28
N GLY A 169 0.76 6.86 -0.04
CA GLY A 169 1.74 6.50 -1.04
C GLY A 169 1.11 6.15 -2.39
N LYS A 170 1.81 5.33 -3.17
CA LYS A 170 1.29 4.73 -4.42
C LYS A 170 1.13 3.22 -4.22
N ASP A 171 0.08 2.64 -4.80
CA ASP A 171 -0.09 1.20 -4.86
C ASP A 171 0.87 0.56 -5.88
N ILE A 172 0.79 -0.78 -6.02
CA ILE A 172 1.60 -1.54 -6.97
C ILE A 172 1.30 -1.19 -8.45
N GLY A 173 0.17 -0.56 -8.73
CA GLY A 173 -0.21 -0.04 -10.04
C GLY A 173 0.16 1.44 -10.25
N GLY A 174 0.82 2.07 -9.26
CA GLY A 174 1.22 3.47 -9.33
C GLY A 174 0.12 4.48 -8.99
N LYS A 175 -1.07 4.03 -8.55
CA LYS A 175 -2.17 4.92 -8.14
C LYS A 175 -1.95 5.45 -6.74
N THR A 176 -2.28 6.73 -6.52
CA THR A 176 -2.21 7.34 -5.19
C THR A 176 -3.22 6.71 -4.24
N VAL A 177 -2.75 6.35 -3.03
CA VAL A 177 -3.56 5.84 -1.91
C VAL A 177 -3.68 6.94 -0.86
N VAL A 178 -4.91 7.19 -0.41
CA VAL A 178 -5.29 8.23 0.56
C VAL A 178 -5.97 7.60 1.75
#